data_be5a6628d572049845cf5f6dd24953c4
#
_entry.id   be5a6628d572049845cf5f6dd24953c4
#
_cell.length_a   1.000
_cell.length_b   1.000
_cell.length_c   1.000
_cell.angle_alpha   90.00
_cell.angle_beta   90.00
_cell.angle_gamma   90.00
#
_symmetry.space_group_name_H-M   'P 1'
#
loop_
_entity.id
_entity.type
_entity.pdbx_description
1 polymer ?
#
loop_
_entity_poly.entity_id
_entity_poly.type
_entity_poly.pdbx_seq_one_letter_code
_entity_poly.pdbx_strand_id
1 'polypeptide(L)'
;MRILSRYVFREVFTSALLGTLLATFVVFLQGPAKLLLEVVVRESITVEAGARLFLYALPRVLPLTIPFGVLVGILIGLGRMASDGEITAMRAGGVSSRTVTPPVLVFCLLASALAGMASLWLTPLAIRNSLKIMNRVAAEQLTAEVQPRVFEESFPKTVLYVSDVKPGKPTQWSHVFMADLTPPEERPMMSGKMMEGPRITIAEQIIAIPDTKHNRIQLSLKNASNHEIAKDGQGYHQVFPRGEQVLDASPPSEVKAKAFSEMPTPELYRFARASDRRSEEGLEARMELNSRLALPLACVVLGLIGIPLGVQSRKGGKSAGYVMAIFLSFFCYYLSYISLTGMARQRALGVELATWLPNLLCLAAGMVMLIVLERPGDRDLVGVVRGTLSNLWSRLILRRTRKPRESIRSSRSRFLLFQILDVYILSQFLFYFAVLLASFVLMAEVYNFFELLSYIVKNKIPLIKVFTFLAFLSPKLIYDTLPVSVLVGVLVTFGVLTKNNEVTAFKASGVSVRRLGLPVILLSVVLSGALFAFDFYYIPKANLRQDAIRNEIKGRPV
;
A
#
# COMPACT_ATOMS: atom_id res chain seq x y z
N MET A 1 -27.87 -25.77 -19.08
CA MET A 1 -27.42 -24.71 -18.17
C MET A 1 -26.09 -25.02 -17.45
N ARG A 2 -25.84 -26.24 -16.97
CA ARG A 2 -24.57 -26.60 -16.29
C ARG A 2 -23.29 -26.33 -17.12
N ILE A 3 -23.32 -26.62 -18.43
CA ILE A 3 -22.16 -26.43 -19.32
C ILE A 3 -21.83 -24.96 -19.48
N LEU A 4 -22.82 -24.10 -19.72
CA LEU A 4 -22.65 -22.65 -19.87
C LEU A 4 -22.11 -22.03 -18.59
N SER A 5 -22.67 -22.38 -17.42
CA SER A 5 -22.19 -21.85 -16.12
C SER A 5 -20.73 -22.24 -15.85
N ARG A 6 -20.33 -23.48 -16.19
CA ARG A 6 -18.95 -23.94 -16.05
C ARG A 6 -17.99 -23.22 -17.01
N TYR A 7 -18.44 -22.94 -18.23
CA TYR A 7 -17.68 -22.18 -19.23
C TYR A 7 -17.43 -20.75 -18.76
N VAL A 8 -18.49 -20.02 -18.35
CA VAL A 8 -18.39 -18.65 -17.83
C VAL A 8 -17.46 -18.59 -16.60
N PHE A 9 -17.64 -19.52 -15.65
CA PHE A 9 -16.81 -19.61 -14.46
C PHE A 9 -15.32 -19.78 -14.81
N ARG A 10 -15.00 -20.73 -15.71
CA ARG A 10 -13.63 -21.01 -16.15
C ARG A 10 -12.99 -19.80 -16.82
N GLU A 11 -13.72 -19.09 -17.67
CA GLU A 11 -13.25 -17.93 -18.41
C GLU A 11 -12.89 -16.76 -17.45
N VAL A 12 -13.79 -16.49 -16.50
CA VAL A 12 -13.56 -15.45 -15.49
C VAL A 12 -12.44 -15.85 -14.52
N PHE A 13 -12.41 -17.11 -14.08
CA PHE A 13 -11.39 -17.62 -13.16
C PHE A 13 -9.98 -17.50 -13.73
N THR A 14 -9.77 -17.95 -14.97
CA THR A 14 -8.45 -17.92 -15.61
C THR A 14 -7.94 -16.49 -15.74
N SER A 15 -8.80 -15.57 -16.18
CA SER A 15 -8.46 -14.17 -16.31
C SER A 15 -8.23 -13.48 -14.97
N ALA A 16 -9.01 -13.84 -13.95
CA ALA A 16 -8.87 -13.31 -12.60
C ALA A 16 -7.58 -13.79 -11.91
N LEU A 17 -7.19 -15.04 -12.13
CA LEU A 17 -5.95 -15.59 -11.59
C LEU A 17 -4.75 -14.83 -12.12
N LEU A 18 -4.70 -14.57 -13.43
CA LEU A 18 -3.65 -13.79 -14.06
C LEU A 18 -3.65 -12.34 -13.54
N GLY A 19 -4.82 -11.71 -13.44
CA GLY A 19 -4.96 -10.36 -12.89
C GLY A 19 -4.51 -10.26 -11.43
N THR A 20 -4.86 -11.26 -10.60
CA THR A 20 -4.44 -11.32 -9.20
C THR A 20 -2.93 -11.51 -9.07
N LEU A 21 -2.34 -12.44 -9.83
CA LEU A 21 -0.90 -12.67 -9.82
C LEU A 21 -0.13 -11.40 -10.18
N LEU A 22 -0.56 -10.74 -11.25
CA LEU A 22 0.08 -9.50 -11.70
C LEU A 22 -0.07 -8.39 -10.67
N ALA A 23 -1.28 -8.16 -10.15
CA ALA A 23 -1.52 -7.16 -9.12
C ALA A 23 -0.71 -7.45 -7.85
N THR A 24 -0.64 -8.71 -7.41
CA THR A 24 0.16 -9.12 -6.26
C THR A 24 1.64 -8.83 -6.47
N PHE A 25 2.17 -9.18 -7.63
CA PHE A 25 3.56 -8.90 -7.98
C PHE A 25 3.87 -7.38 -7.94
N VAL A 26 2.99 -6.57 -8.52
CA VAL A 26 3.14 -5.12 -8.58
C VAL A 26 3.09 -4.48 -7.19
N VAL A 27 2.05 -4.78 -6.40
CA VAL A 27 1.88 -4.21 -5.06
C VAL A 27 2.98 -4.70 -4.12
N PHE A 28 3.43 -5.95 -4.30
CA PHE A 28 4.56 -6.50 -3.58
C PHE A 28 5.86 -5.73 -3.86
N LEU A 29 6.17 -5.45 -5.13
CA LEU A 29 7.37 -4.70 -5.50
C LEU A 29 7.38 -3.27 -4.95
N GLN A 30 6.23 -2.62 -4.88
CA GLN A 30 6.14 -1.23 -4.40
C GLN A 30 6.25 -1.07 -2.89
N GLY A 31 5.74 -1.99 -2.11
CA GLY A 31 5.71 -1.91 -0.67
C GLY A 31 6.69 -2.89 0.00
N PRO A 32 6.29 -4.16 0.16
CA PRO A 32 7.09 -5.13 0.91
C PRO A 32 8.50 -5.35 0.36
N ALA A 33 8.68 -5.35 -0.97
CA ALA A 33 10.00 -5.59 -1.57
C ALA A 33 11.01 -4.49 -1.27
N LYS A 34 10.59 -3.22 -1.23
CA LYS A 34 11.47 -2.10 -0.84
C LYS A 34 11.97 -2.27 0.59
N LEU A 35 11.06 -2.56 1.53
CA LEU A 35 11.39 -2.83 2.92
C LEU A 35 12.35 -4.03 3.06
N LEU A 36 12.08 -5.11 2.32
CA LEU A 36 12.94 -6.30 2.34
C LEU A 36 14.33 -6.01 1.77
N LEU A 37 14.44 -5.23 0.69
CA LEU A 37 15.72 -4.82 0.12
C LEU A 37 16.52 -3.98 1.11
N GLU A 38 15.90 -3.02 1.79
CA GLU A 38 16.58 -2.23 2.82
C GLU A 38 17.11 -3.12 3.95
N VAL A 39 16.29 -4.05 4.42
CA VAL A 39 16.66 -4.98 5.49
C VAL A 39 17.75 -5.96 5.02
N VAL A 40 17.65 -6.52 3.81
CA VAL A 40 18.65 -7.47 3.28
C VAL A 40 19.99 -6.80 2.98
N VAL A 41 19.97 -5.59 2.42
CA VAL A 41 21.19 -4.87 2.01
C VAL A 41 21.92 -4.26 3.21
N ARG A 42 21.17 -3.68 4.15
CA ARG A 42 21.77 -3.04 5.34
C ARG A 42 22.21 -4.05 6.40
N GLU A 43 21.49 -5.17 6.51
CA GLU A 43 21.55 -6.01 7.69
C GLU A 43 22.17 -7.39 7.47
N SER A 44 22.84 -7.65 6.34
CA SER A 44 23.55 -8.92 6.06
C SER A 44 22.76 -10.17 6.46
N ILE A 45 21.45 -10.16 6.21
CA ILE A 45 20.55 -11.25 6.58
C ILE A 45 20.88 -12.51 5.78
N THR A 46 20.76 -13.67 6.40
CA THR A 46 20.89 -14.95 5.71
C THR A 46 19.82 -15.08 4.62
N VAL A 47 20.17 -15.66 3.47
CA VAL A 47 19.26 -15.87 2.34
C VAL A 47 17.97 -16.57 2.77
N GLU A 48 18.07 -17.50 3.73
CA GLU A 48 16.92 -18.20 4.28
C GLU A 48 15.96 -17.27 5.04
N ALA A 49 16.48 -16.37 5.88
CA ALA A 49 15.65 -15.40 6.60
C ALA A 49 15.00 -14.40 5.64
N GLY A 50 15.74 -13.95 4.61
CA GLY A 50 15.21 -13.10 3.55
C GLY A 50 14.06 -13.77 2.77
N ALA A 51 14.23 -15.04 2.38
CA ALA A 51 13.19 -15.81 1.70
C ALA A 51 11.93 -16.01 2.58
N ARG A 52 12.10 -16.25 3.88
CA ARG A 52 10.97 -16.34 4.83
C ARG A 52 10.25 -15.01 4.98
N LEU A 53 10.96 -13.90 5.09
CA LEU A 53 10.36 -12.55 5.13
C LEU A 53 9.57 -12.26 3.86
N PHE A 54 10.13 -12.61 2.70
CA PHE A 54 9.45 -12.51 1.41
C PHE A 54 8.12 -13.28 1.41
N LEU A 55 8.14 -14.53 1.87
CA LEU A 55 6.93 -15.38 1.93
C LEU A 55 5.88 -14.80 2.89
N TYR A 56 6.30 -14.25 4.03
CA TYR A 56 5.38 -13.63 5.00
C TYR A 56 4.84 -12.27 4.54
N ALA A 57 5.48 -11.62 3.59
CA ALA A 57 4.96 -10.36 3.04
C ALA A 57 3.78 -10.56 2.06
N LEU A 58 3.70 -11.73 1.39
CA LEU A 58 2.64 -12.03 0.41
C LEU A 58 1.22 -12.00 0.99
N PRO A 59 0.89 -12.64 2.13
CA PRO A 59 -0.47 -12.64 2.66
C PRO A 59 -1.03 -11.25 2.96
N ARG A 60 -0.16 -10.30 3.30
CA ARG A 60 -0.55 -8.92 3.59
C ARG A 60 -1.12 -8.18 2.37
N VAL A 61 -0.67 -8.56 1.19
CA VAL A 61 -1.05 -7.91 -0.07
C VAL A 61 -2.33 -8.51 -0.66
N LEU A 62 -2.61 -9.79 -0.39
CA LEU A 62 -3.73 -10.54 -0.97
C LEU A 62 -5.12 -9.92 -0.74
N PRO A 63 -5.49 -9.40 0.44
CA PRO A 63 -6.81 -8.80 0.66
C PRO A 63 -7.11 -7.61 -0.27
N LEU A 64 -6.08 -6.92 -0.78
CA LEU A 64 -6.20 -5.83 -1.73
C LEU A 64 -6.19 -6.34 -3.19
N THR A 65 -5.32 -7.30 -3.50
CA THR A 65 -5.07 -7.72 -4.89
C THR A 65 -6.09 -8.72 -5.41
N ILE A 66 -6.69 -9.55 -4.54
CA ILE A 66 -7.75 -10.47 -4.94
C ILE A 66 -8.99 -9.72 -5.49
N PRO A 67 -9.56 -8.69 -4.81
CA PRO A 67 -10.67 -7.91 -5.37
C PRO A 67 -10.34 -7.25 -6.71
N PHE A 68 -9.11 -6.75 -6.87
CA PHE A 68 -8.64 -6.21 -8.14
C PHE A 68 -8.61 -7.29 -9.23
N GLY A 69 -8.06 -8.46 -8.92
CA GLY A 69 -8.01 -9.60 -9.83
C GLY A 69 -9.40 -10.10 -10.25
N VAL A 70 -10.36 -10.11 -9.31
CA VAL A 70 -11.77 -10.43 -9.61
C VAL A 70 -12.33 -9.44 -10.63
N LEU A 71 -12.09 -8.14 -10.42
CA LEU A 71 -12.57 -7.11 -11.33
C LEU A 71 -11.96 -7.23 -12.73
N VAL A 72 -10.64 -7.47 -12.82
CA VAL A 72 -9.92 -7.72 -14.08
C VAL A 72 -10.43 -8.99 -14.75
N GLY A 73 -10.68 -10.04 -13.97
CA GLY A 73 -11.23 -11.31 -14.48
C GLY A 73 -12.60 -11.14 -15.12
N ILE A 74 -13.48 -10.40 -14.46
CA ILE A 74 -14.82 -10.10 -15.02
C ILE A 74 -14.69 -9.23 -16.27
N LEU A 75 -13.83 -8.22 -16.25
CA LEU A 75 -13.58 -7.35 -17.40
C LEU A 75 -13.11 -8.12 -18.63
N ILE A 76 -12.08 -8.94 -18.46
CA ILE A 76 -11.50 -9.71 -19.57
C ILE A 76 -12.43 -10.84 -19.99
N GLY A 77 -12.93 -11.66 -19.04
CA GLY A 77 -13.75 -12.81 -19.32
C GLY A 77 -15.11 -12.45 -19.96
N LEU A 78 -15.92 -11.64 -19.25
CA LEU A 78 -17.23 -11.23 -19.79
C LEU A 78 -17.09 -10.26 -20.97
N GLY A 79 -16.07 -9.39 -20.92
CA GLY A 79 -15.79 -8.47 -22.01
C GLY A 79 -15.43 -9.18 -23.30
N ARG A 80 -14.69 -10.30 -23.25
CA ARG A 80 -14.38 -11.15 -24.39
C ARG A 80 -15.65 -11.81 -24.92
N MET A 81 -16.42 -12.50 -24.06
CA MET A 81 -17.70 -13.11 -24.45
C MET A 81 -18.67 -12.11 -25.09
N ALA A 82 -18.69 -10.86 -24.60
CA ALA A 82 -19.51 -9.80 -25.18
C ALA A 82 -18.98 -9.36 -26.57
N SER A 83 -17.65 -9.22 -26.73
CA SER A 83 -17.03 -8.83 -28.00
C SER A 83 -17.10 -9.91 -29.09
N ASP A 84 -17.01 -11.18 -28.70
CA ASP A 84 -17.12 -12.33 -29.61
C ASP A 84 -18.59 -12.63 -30.02
N GLY A 85 -19.53 -11.86 -29.45
CA GLY A 85 -20.94 -11.99 -29.75
C GLY A 85 -21.65 -13.15 -29.05
N GLU A 86 -20.96 -13.89 -28.17
CA GLU A 86 -21.50 -15.02 -27.44
C GLU A 86 -22.71 -14.64 -26.58
N ILE A 87 -22.62 -13.48 -25.87
CA ILE A 87 -23.76 -12.97 -25.07
C ILE A 87 -24.93 -12.60 -25.97
N THR A 88 -24.67 -12.05 -27.16
CA THR A 88 -25.71 -11.73 -28.14
C THR A 88 -26.35 -13.01 -28.70
N ALA A 89 -25.56 -14.03 -29.01
CA ALA A 89 -26.04 -15.33 -29.45
C ALA A 89 -26.90 -16.03 -28.36
N MET A 90 -26.48 -15.95 -27.09
CA MET A 90 -27.29 -16.45 -25.96
C MET A 90 -28.64 -15.75 -25.87
N ARG A 91 -28.69 -14.44 -26.03
CA ARG A 91 -29.95 -13.66 -26.05
C ARG A 91 -30.84 -14.06 -27.23
N ALA A 92 -30.27 -14.23 -28.43
CA ALA A 92 -30.98 -14.67 -29.60
C ALA A 92 -31.56 -16.08 -29.42
N GLY A 93 -30.86 -16.94 -28.66
CA GLY A 93 -31.36 -18.29 -28.26
C GLY A 93 -32.32 -18.26 -27.07
N GLY A 94 -32.82 -17.09 -26.63
CA GLY A 94 -33.78 -16.98 -25.53
C GLY A 94 -33.17 -17.06 -24.12
N VAL A 95 -31.84 -17.11 -24.01
CA VAL A 95 -31.15 -17.17 -22.71
C VAL A 95 -30.94 -15.74 -22.19
N SER A 96 -31.49 -15.45 -21.01
CA SER A 96 -31.34 -14.14 -20.35
C SER A 96 -29.86 -13.83 -20.06
N SER A 97 -29.46 -12.57 -20.21
CA SER A 97 -28.13 -12.12 -19.80
C SER A 97 -27.84 -12.32 -18.31
N ARG A 98 -28.89 -12.41 -17.48
CA ARG A 98 -28.75 -12.73 -16.04
C ARG A 98 -28.26 -14.16 -15.79
N THR A 99 -28.37 -15.04 -16.73
CA THR A 99 -27.84 -16.43 -16.59
C THR A 99 -26.33 -16.44 -16.39
N VAL A 100 -25.63 -15.39 -16.80
CA VAL A 100 -24.19 -15.21 -16.56
C VAL A 100 -23.89 -14.79 -15.11
N THR A 101 -24.86 -14.18 -14.42
CA THR A 101 -24.67 -13.63 -13.06
C THR A 101 -24.37 -14.69 -12.00
N PRO A 102 -25.12 -15.83 -11.89
CA PRO A 102 -24.88 -16.83 -10.85
C PRO A 102 -23.46 -17.42 -10.86
N PRO A 103 -22.90 -17.90 -12.00
CA PRO A 103 -21.55 -18.46 -12.00
C PRO A 103 -20.47 -17.43 -11.64
N VAL A 104 -20.65 -16.16 -12.03
CA VAL A 104 -19.72 -15.08 -11.65
C VAL A 104 -19.86 -14.74 -10.17
N LEU A 105 -21.07 -14.70 -9.61
CA LEU A 105 -21.27 -14.49 -8.17
C LEU A 105 -20.69 -15.63 -7.34
N VAL A 106 -20.84 -16.89 -7.75
CA VAL A 106 -20.17 -18.02 -7.09
C VAL A 106 -18.67 -17.83 -7.09
N PHE A 107 -18.10 -17.40 -8.20
CA PHE A 107 -16.67 -17.07 -8.28
C PHE A 107 -16.29 -15.93 -7.32
N CYS A 108 -17.06 -14.83 -7.28
CA CYS A 108 -16.83 -13.71 -6.37
C CYS A 108 -16.91 -14.13 -4.89
N LEU A 109 -17.85 -15.02 -4.53
CA LEU A 109 -17.97 -15.56 -3.18
C LEU A 109 -16.77 -16.42 -2.79
N LEU A 110 -16.30 -17.29 -3.70
CA LEU A 110 -15.09 -18.08 -3.48
C LEU A 110 -13.84 -17.19 -3.33
N ALA A 111 -13.72 -16.18 -4.18
CA ALA A 111 -12.63 -15.19 -4.09
C ALA A 111 -12.70 -14.39 -2.78
N SER A 112 -13.92 -14.00 -2.35
CA SER A 112 -14.15 -13.33 -1.07
C SER A 112 -13.79 -14.23 0.13
N ALA A 113 -14.13 -15.52 0.06
CA ALA A 113 -13.74 -16.48 1.09
C ALA A 113 -12.21 -16.65 1.16
N LEU A 114 -11.53 -16.72 0.02
CA LEU A 114 -10.08 -16.80 -0.06
C LEU A 114 -9.41 -15.53 0.50
N ALA A 115 -9.90 -14.35 0.10
CA ALA A 115 -9.44 -13.07 0.62
C ALA A 115 -9.72 -12.93 2.14
N GLY A 116 -10.88 -13.44 2.61
CA GLY A 116 -11.24 -13.51 4.02
C GLY A 116 -10.30 -14.42 4.81
N MET A 117 -9.99 -15.59 4.29
CA MET A 117 -9.00 -16.49 4.90
C MET A 117 -7.62 -15.82 5.00
N ALA A 118 -7.20 -15.14 3.93
CA ALA A 118 -5.95 -14.38 3.94
C ALA A 118 -5.98 -13.25 4.99
N SER A 119 -7.05 -12.47 5.06
CA SER A 119 -7.19 -11.33 5.97
C SER A 119 -7.30 -11.74 7.45
N LEU A 120 -8.11 -12.79 7.76
CA LEU A 120 -8.44 -13.17 9.14
C LEU A 120 -7.37 -14.04 9.79
N TRP A 121 -6.64 -14.87 9.02
CA TRP A 121 -5.69 -15.85 9.56
C TRP A 121 -4.28 -15.70 9.03
N LEU A 122 -4.10 -15.65 7.70
CA LEU A 122 -2.76 -15.65 7.12
C LEU A 122 -2.02 -14.33 7.38
N THR A 123 -2.69 -13.20 7.25
CA THR A 123 -2.06 -11.87 7.44
C THR A 123 -1.58 -11.65 8.88
N PRO A 124 -2.38 -11.86 9.95
CA PRO A 124 -1.89 -11.71 11.32
C PRO A 124 -0.74 -12.66 11.65
N LEU A 125 -0.83 -13.93 11.19
CA LEU A 125 0.23 -14.92 11.38
C LEU A 125 1.52 -14.49 10.69
N ALA A 126 1.41 -14.03 9.46
CA ALA A 126 2.54 -13.58 8.65
C ALA A 126 3.22 -12.35 9.25
N ILE A 127 2.46 -11.33 9.68
CA ILE A 127 3.00 -10.14 10.33
C ILE A 127 3.73 -10.52 11.62
N ARG A 128 3.12 -11.34 12.49
CA ARG A 128 3.72 -11.81 13.74
C ARG A 128 5.04 -12.54 13.51
N ASN A 129 5.10 -13.44 12.53
CA ASN A 129 6.32 -14.18 12.23
C ASN A 129 7.39 -13.30 11.56
N SER A 130 7.00 -12.36 10.71
CA SER A 130 7.89 -11.36 10.11
C SER A 130 8.57 -10.53 11.19
N LEU A 131 7.80 -10.00 12.16
CA LEU A 131 8.32 -9.21 13.26
C LEU A 131 9.25 -10.00 14.18
N LYS A 132 8.97 -11.29 14.42
CA LYS A 132 9.90 -12.15 15.17
C LYS A 132 11.26 -12.26 14.49
N ILE A 133 11.29 -12.39 13.15
CA ILE A 133 12.53 -12.44 12.38
C ILE A 133 13.22 -11.09 12.44
N MET A 134 12.48 -9.98 12.19
CA MET A 134 13.06 -8.64 12.23
C MET A 134 13.64 -8.30 13.61
N ASN A 135 12.90 -8.60 14.69
CA ASN A 135 13.40 -8.37 16.05
C ASN A 135 14.64 -9.23 16.37
N ARG A 136 14.70 -10.47 15.87
CA ARG A 136 15.90 -11.31 16.03
C ARG A 136 17.09 -10.71 15.30
N VAL A 137 16.91 -10.29 14.06
CA VAL A 137 17.96 -9.66 13.25
C VAL A 137 18.42 -8.35 13.90
N ALA A 138 17.48 -7.49 14.31
CA ALA A 138 17.81 -6.26 15.00
C ALA A 138 18.60 -6.50 16.30
N ALA A 139 18.22 -7.51 17.09
CA ALA A 139 18.93 -7.85 18.32
C ALA A 139 20.33 -8.46 18.05
N GLU A 140 20.48 -9.27 17.01
CA GLU A 140 21.79 -9.80 16.59
C GLU A 140 22.71 -8.68 16.09
N GLN A 141 22.18 -7.65 15.45
CA GLN A 141 22.93 -6.51 14.94
C GLN A 141 23.35 -5.53 16.03
N LEU A 142 22.45 -5.21 16.97
CA LEU A 142 22.80 -4.31 18.08
C LEU A 142 24.03 -4.81 18.86
N THR A 143 24.30 -6.12 18.86
CA THR A 143 25.51 -6.67 19.47
C THR A 143 26.72 -6.70 18.53
N ALA A 144 26.51 -6.70 17.21
CA ALA A 144 27.56 -6.78 16.19
C ALA A 144 27.98 -5.41 15.63
N GLU A 145 27.09 -4.42 15.71
CA GLU A 145 27.27 -3.09 15.11
C GLU A 145 27.90 -2.04 16.05
N VAL A 146 28.17 -2.41 17.32
CA VAL A 146 28.92 -1.52 18.21
C VAL A 146 30.31 -1.30 17.61
N GLN A 147 30.51 -0.10 17.03
CA GLN A 147 31.79 0.26 16.42
C GLN A 147 32.83 0.50 17.50
N PRO A 148 34.00 -0.13 17.43
CA PRO A 148 35.06 0.14 18.37
C PRO A 148 35.54 1.59 18.24
N ARG A 149 35.82 2.21 19.38
CA ARG A 149 36.34 3.59 19.52
C ARG A 149 35.41 4.71 19.09
N VAL A 150 34.09 4.47 19.06
CA VAL A 150 33.06 5.49 18.79
C VAL A 150 32.06 5.48 19.94
N PHE A 151 31.53 6.68 20.29
CA PHE A 151 30.40 6.78 21.21
C PHE A 151 29.12 6.41 20.48
N GLU A 152 28.45 5.39 20.99
CA GLU A 152 27.21 4.85 20.44
C GLU A 152 26.02 5.36 21.26
N GLU A 153 25.09 6.10 20.62
CA GLU A 153 23.90 6.67 21.23
C GLU A 153 22.60 5.98 20.75
N SER A 154 22.74 4.85 20.05
CA SER A 154 21.59 4.10 19.51
C SER A 154 20.74 3.43 20.61
N PHE A 155 21.26 3.34 21.82
CA PHE A 155 20.56 2.79 22.97
C PHE A 155 19.78 3.87 23.70
N PRO A 156 18.48 3.66 24.04
CA PRO A 156 17.70 4.66 24.77
C PRO A 156 18.29 4.95 26.13
N LYS A 157 18.46 6.22 26.41
CA LYS A 157 18.98 6.71 27.70
C LYS A 157 20.36 6.16 28.08
N THR A 158 21.13 5.62 27.12
CA THR A 158 22.47 5.05 27.39
C THR A 158 23.44 5.46 26.30
N VAL A 159 24.59 5.99 26.72
CA VAL A 159 25.74 6.26 25.85
C VAL A 159 26.78 5.20 26.11
N LEU A 160 27.19 4.49 25.06
CA LEU A 160 28.12 3.37 25.13
C LEU A 160 29.40 3.70 24.35
N TYR A 161 30.57 3.40 24.92
CA TYR A 161 31.84 3.45 24.23
C TYR A 161 32.56 2.14 24.46
N VAL A 162 33.02 1.48 23.39
CA VAL A 162 33.73 0.20 23.43
C VAL A 162 35.10 0.39 22.76
N SER A 163 36.16 0.04 23.45
CA SER A 163 37.51 0.18 22.88
C SER A 163 37.80 -0.87 21.82
N ASP A 164 37.40 -2.14 22.09
CA ASP A 164 37.65 -3.25 21.17
C ASP A 164 36.51 -4.27 21.22
N VAL A 165 36.10 -4.75 20.05
CA VAL A 165 34.99 -5.69 19.86
C VAL A 165 35.52 -6.97 19.25
N LYS A 166 35.39 -8.09 19.96
CA LYS A 166 35.69 -9.44 19.44
C LYS A 166 34.39 -10.05 18.93
N PRO A 167 34.24 -10.21 17.60
CA PRO A 167 33.03 -10.82 17.04
C PRO A 167 33.00 -12.31 17.43
N GLY A 168 31.83 -12.77 17.87
CA GLY A 168 31.59 -14.15 18.27
C GLY A 168 30.18 -14.36 18.78
N LYS A 169 29.78 -15.57 19.06
CA LYS A 169 28.51 -15.89 19.73
C LYS A 169 28.84 -16.56 21.08
N PRO A 170 28.86 -15.83 22.21
CA PRO A 170 28.46 -14.41 22.42
C PRO A 170 29.55 -13.40 22.02
N THR A 171 29.14 -12.17 21.69
CA THR A 171 30.04 -11.05 21.37
C THR A 171 30.71 -10.54 22.64
N GLN A 172 32.03 -10.29 22.59
CA GLN A 172 32.81 -9.76 23.71
C GLN A 172 33.28 -8.36 23.44
N TRP A 173 33.06 -7.47 24.39
CA TRP A 173 33.50 -6.08 24.38
C TRP A 173 34.58 -5.88 25.43
N SER A 174 35.64 -5.18 25.09
CA SER A 174 36.75 -4.91 25.98
C SER A 174 36.90 -3.41 26.26
N HIS A 175 37.23 -3.04 27.49
CA HIS A 175 37.36 -1.65 27.96
C HIS A 175 36.16 -0.81 27.59
N VAL A 176 35.05 -1.10 28.25
CA VAL A 176 33.75 -0.49 27.98
C VAL A 176 33.47 0.62 28.97
N PHE A 177 33.07 1.77 28.44
CA PHE A 177 32.48 2.89 29.19
C PHE A 177 31.00 2.95 28.82
N MET A 178 30.14 3.04 29.82
CA MET A 178 28.69 3.15 29.65
C MET A 178 28.15 4.21 30.59
N ALA A 179 27.43 5.19 30.03
CA ALA A 179 26.75 6.21 30.81
C ALA A 179 25.23 6.01 30.71
N ASP A 180 24.60 5.68 31.82
CA ASP A 180 23.14 5.56 31.94
C ASP A 180 22.54 6.92 32.32
N LEU A 181 21.79 7.49 31.36
CA LEU A 181 21.13 8.79 31.46
C LEU A 181 19.69 8.70 31.99
N THR A 182 19.27 7.52 32.47
CA THR A 182 17.94 7.35 33.07
C THR A 182 17.75 8.32 34.23
N PRO A 183 16.62 9.03 34.35
CA PRO A 183 16.36 9.93 35.47
C PRO A 183 16.52 9.22 36.81
N PRO A 184 17.08 9.86 37.84
CA PRO A 184 17.33 9.25 39.15
C PRO A 184 16.08 8.66 39.80
N GLU A 185 14.90 9.21 39.49
CA GLU A 185 13.60 8.78 40.02
C GLU A 185 13.17 7.40 39.48
N GLU A 186 13.63 7.02 38.29
CA GLU A 186 13.31 5.75 37.63
C GLU A 186 14.35 4.65 37.94
N ARG A 187 15.43 4.97 38.66
CA ARG A 187 16.50 4.01 38.99
C ARG A 187 16.23 3.29 40.31
N PRO A 188 16.60 2.02 40.43
CA PRO A 188 16.60 1.36 41.72
C PRO A 188 17.51 2.08 42.70
N MET A 189 17.01 2.43 43.88
CA MET A 189 17.77 3.13 44.94
C MET A 189 18.96 2.26 45.39
N MET A 190 20.18 2.71 45.11
CA MET A 190 21.38 2.20 45.75
C MET A 190 21.62 2.98 47.03
N SER A 191 21.73 2.31 48.17
CA SER A 191 22.11 2.90 49.48
C SER A 191 21.11 3.89 50.10
N GLY A 192 19.82 3.90 49.68
CA GLY A 192 18.81 4.75 50.35
C GLY A 192 18.91 6.24 50.15
N LYS A 193 19.84 6.72 49.30
CA LYS A 193 20.02 8.16 48.95
C LYS A 193 19.59 8.43 47.52
N MET A 194 19.05 9.61 47.30
CA MET A 194 18.70 10.10 45.95
C MET A 194 20.00 10.50 45.24
N MET A 195 20.29 9.87 44.10
CA MET A 195 21.45 10.17 43.28
C MET A 195 21.15 11.33 42.32
N GLU A 196 22.16 12.03 41.85
CA GLU A 196 22.07 13.13 40.89
C GLU A 196 23.04 12.87 39.74
N GLY A 197 22.62 13.10 38.52
CA GLY A 197 23.44 12.87 37.34
C GLY A 197 23.44 11.44 36.77
N PRO A 198 24.22 11.19 35.71
CA PRO A 198 24.30 9.89 35.05
C PRO A 198 25.06 8.85 35.89
N ARG A 199 24.65 7.58 35.79
CA ARG A 199 25.46 6.49 36.31
C ARG A 199 26.52 6.11 35.27
N ILE A 200 27.78 6.17 35.66
CA ILE A 200 28.90 5.77 34.80
C ILE A 200 29.37 4.40 35.22
N THR A 201 29.33 3.45 34.28
CA THR A 201 29.85 2.08 34.46
C THR A 201 31.09 1.92 33.58
N ILE A 202 32.19 1.51 34.19
CA ILE A 202 33.42 1.16 33.47
C ILE A 202 33.69 -0.33 33.70
N ALA A 203 33.86 -1.09 32.62
CA ALA A 203 34.11 -2.53 32.71
C ALA A 203 35.31 -2.92 31.85
N GLU A 204 36.14 -3.82 32.36
CA GLU A 204 37.29 -4.36 31.62
C GLU A 204 36.79 -5.25 30.48
N GLN A 205 35.78 -6.09 30.76
CA GLN A 205 35.20 -7.02 29.79
C GLN A 205 33.69 -7.09 29.96
N ILE A 206 32.96 -7.06 28.85
CA ILE A 206 31.51 -7.31 28.81
C ILE A 206 31.23 -8.44 27.81
N ILE A 207 30.41 -9.39 28.21
CA ILE A 207 29.84 -10.41 27.33
C ILE A 207 28.39 -9.97 27.02
N ALA A 208 28.15 -9.66 25.77
CA ALA A 208 26.83 -9.21 25.31
C ALA A 208 26.04 -10.41 24.75
N ILE A 209 24.93 -10.73 25.39
CA ILE A 209 24.03 -11.84 25.03
C ILE A 209 22.69 -11.25 24.60
N PRO A 210 22.27 -11.39 23.33
CA PRO A 210 20.99 -10.88 22.87
C PRO A 210 19.82 -11.71 23.42
N ASP A 211 18.93 -11.07 24.20
CA ASP A 211 17.63 -11.64 24.59
C ASP A 211 16.56 -11.22 23.58
N THR A 212 16.42 -12.04 22.54
CA THR A 212 15.47 -11.81 21.44
C THR A 212 14.01 -11.88 21.85
N LYS A 213 13.67 -12.47 23.01
CA LYS A 213 12.29 -12.58 23.48
C LYS A 213 11.78 -11.25 24.05
N HIS A 214 12.65 -10.51 24.70
CA HIS A 214 12.30 -9.27 25.39
C HIS A 214 12.88 -8.02 24.72
N ASN A 215 13.51 -8.16 23.55
CA ASN A 215 14.19 -7.07 22.82
C ASN A 215 15.22 -6.32 23.69
N ARG A 216 16.07 -7.04 24.36
CA ARG A 216 17.10 -6.54 25.28
C ARG A 216 18.44 -7.25 25.03
N ILE A 217 19.51 -6.62 25.49
CA ILE A 217 20.84 -7.21 25.52
C ILE A 217 21.20 -7.43 26.98
N GLN A 218 21.42 -8.66 27.35
CA GLN A 218 21.95 -9.01 28.67
C GLN A 218 23.45 -8.85 28.64
N LEU A 219 23.96 -7.96 29.47
CA LEU A 219 25.38 -7.68 29.62
C LEU A 219 25.92 -8.37 30.88
N SER A 220 26.86 -9.27 30.69
CA SER A 220 27.61 -9.86 31.79
C SER A 220 28.96 -9.12 31.91
N LEU A 221 29.10 -8.33 32.95
CA LEU A 221 30.24 -7.45 33.21
C LEU A 221 31.28 -8.23 34.03
N LYS A 222 32.57 -8.05 33.67
CA LYS A 222 33.70 -8.54 34.45
C LYS A 222 34.60 -7.36 34.82
N ASN A 223 35.06 -7.35 36.07
CA ASN A 223 35.90 -6.30 36.62
C ASN A 223 35.33 -4.92 36.32
N ALA A 224 34.15 -4.66 36.84
CA ALA A 224 33.44 -3.42 36.59
C ALA A 224 33.35 -2.51 37.81
N SER A 225 33.25 -1.21 37.55
CA SER A 225 33.08 -0.20 38.56
C SER A 225 31.95 0.76 38.16
N ASN A 226 31.08 1.06 39.13
CA ASN A 226 30.04 2.07 38.99
C ASN A 226 30.44 3.35 39.71
N HIS A 227 30.21 4.46 39.06
CA HIS A 227 30.43 5.79 39.60
C HIS A 227 29.13 6.57 39.55
N GLU A 228 28.66 7.06 40.71
CA GLU A 228 27.48 7.91 40.84
C GLU A 228 27.78 9.09 41.78
N ILE A 229 27.10 10.19 41.58
CA ILE A 229 27.20 11.41 42.43
C ILE A 229 25.83 11.55 43.12
N ALA A 230 25.87 11.65 44.47
CA ALA A 230 24.68 11.93 45.24
C ALA A 230 24.36 13.44 45.24
N LYS A 231 23.12 13.78 45.58
CA LYS A 231 22.62 15.13 45.62
C LYS A 231 23.36 16.03 46.62
N ASP A 232 24.04 15.43 47.61
CA ASP A 232 24.91 16.07 48.60
C ASP A 232 26.33 16.31 48.10
N GLY A 233 26.63 16.00 46.82
CA GLY A 233 27.97 16.16 46.21
C GLY A 233 28.95 15.02 46.55
N GLN A 234 28.52 14.01 47.30
CA GLN A 234 29.38 12.85 47.61
C GLN A 234 29.43 11.89 46.42
N GLY A 235 30.62 11.51 45.98
CA GLY A 235 30.84 10.49 44.95
C GLY A 235 30.76 9.08 45.55
N TYR A 236 29.94 8.23 44.96
CA TYR A 236 29.88 6.80 45.28
C TYR A 236 30.59 6.01 44.21
N HIS A 237 31.53 5.17 44.66
CA HIS A 237 32.29 4.27 43.79
C HIS A 237 32.12 2.83 44.27
N GLN A 238 31.61 1.99 43.43
CA GLN A 238 31.37 0.58 43.72
C GLN A 238 32.14 -0.28 42.70
N VAL A 239 33.04 -1.11 43.18
CA VAL A 239 33.78 -2.10 42.34
C VAL A 239 33.21 -3.48 42.57
N PHE A 240 32.98 -4.20 41.50
CA PHE A 240 32.48 -5.58 41.56
C PHE A 240 33.17 -6.46 40.52
N PRO A 241 33.59 -7.70 40.90
CA PRO A 241 34.31 -8.59 40.00
C PRO A 241 33.39 -9.17 38.90
N ARG A 242 32.11 -9.28 39.17
CA ARG A 242 31.07 -9.70 38.20
C ARG A 242 29.78 -8.97 38.47
N GLY A 243 29.09 -8.59 37.40
CA GLY A 243 27.78 -7.95 37.45
C GLY A 243 26.95 -8.33 36.23
N GLU A 244 25.64 -8.19 36.36
CA GLU A 244 24.72 -8.34 35.25
C GLU A 244 23.96 -7.02 35.09
N GLN A 245 23.83 -6.57 33.86
CA GLN A 245 23.05 -5.40 33.49
C GLN A 245 22.25 -5.70 32.24
N VAL A 246 21.08 -5.09 32.13
CA VAL A 246 20.22 -5.25 30.96
C VAL A 246 20.21 -3.92 30.23
N LEU A 247 20.50 -3.97 28.94
CA LEU A 247 20.43 -2.84 28.04
C LEU A 247 19.17 -3.02 27.17
N ASP A 248 18.22 -2.11 27.34
CA ASP A 248 17.01 -2.13 26.53
C ASP A 248 17.34 -1.61 25.13
N ALA A 249 17.09 -2.44 24.12
CA ALA A 249 17.14 -2.00 22.74
C ALA A 249 15.85 -1.22 22.42
N SER A 250 15.98 -0.03 21.82
CA SER A 250 14.79 0.69 21.36
C SER A 250 14.01 -0.17 20.38
N PRO A 251 12.73 -0.45 20.63
CA PRO A 251 11.92 -1.03 19.58
C PRO A 251 11.90 -0.03 18.41
N PRO A 252 12.04 -0.50 17.16
CA PRO A 252 11.85 0.37 16.01
C PRO A 252 10.55 1.16 16.22
N SER A 253 10.60 2.48 16.10
CA SER A 253 9.49 3.39 16.47
C SER A 253 8.18 3.12 15.72
N GLU A 254 8.22 2.33 14.64
CA GLU A 254 7.05 1.86 13.90
C GLU A 254 6.34 0.64 14.50
N VAL A 255 6.96 -0.09 15.42
CA VAL A 255 6.41 -1.37 15.94
C VAL A 255 5.23 -1.13 16.89
N LYS A 256 5.20 -0.03 17.63
CA LYS A 256 4.08 0.28 18.56
C LYS A 256 2.74 0.56 17.85
N ALA A 257 2.75 1.09 16.63
CA ALA A 257 1.52 1.42 15.88
C ALA A 257 0.86 0.22 15.18
N LYS A 258 1.50 -0.97 15.16
CA LYS A 258 1.02 -2.17 14.44
C LYS A 258 0.56 -3.32 15.32
N ALA A 259 0.48 -3.13 16.64
CA ALA A 259 0.14 -4.20 17.60
C ALA A 259 -1.19 -4.90 17.28
N PHE A 260 -2.22 -4.17 16.85
CA PHE A 260 -3.53 -4.77 16.51
C PHE A 260 -3.52 -5.57 15.21
N SER A 261 -2.68 -5.21 14.24
CA SER A 261 -2.56 -5.97 12.98
C SER A 261 -1.88 -7.34 13.17
N GLU A 262 -1.09 -7.51 14.23
CA GLU A 262 -0.42 -8.77 14.60
C GLU A 262 -1.33 -9.71 15.40
N MET A 263 -2.36 -9.14 16.03
CA MET A 263 -3.21 -9.87 16.94
C MET A 263 -4.06 -10.90 16.20
N PRO A 264 -4.11 -12.17 16.64
CA PRO A 264 -5.03 -13.15 16.10
C PRO A 264 -6.46 -12.64 16.17
N THR A 265 -7.25 -12.90 15.13
CA THR A 265 -8.62 -12.36 15.04
C THR A 265 -9.51 -12.67 16.25
N PRO A 266 -9.46 -13.87 16.89
CA PRO A 266 -10.25 -14.13 18.11
C PRO A 266 -9.83 -13.25 19.32
N GLU A 267 -8.52 -13.01 19.47
CA GLU A 267 -7.99 -12.14 20.53
C GLU A 267 -8.35 -10.68 20.26
N LEU A 268 -8.21 -10.23 19.02
CA LEU A 268 -8.60 -8.90 18.58
C LEU A 268 -10.10 -8.64 18.83
N TYR A 269 -10.95 -9.62 18.54
CA TYR A 269 -12.39 -9.53 18.79
C TYR A 269 -12.69 -9.35 20.28
N ARG A 270 -12.05 -10.15 21.15
CA ARG A 270 -12.21 -10.05 22.61
C ARG A 270 -11.74 -8.68 23.12
N PHE A 271 -10.59 -8.23 22.66
CA PHE A 271 -10.02 -6.93 23.01
C PHE A 271 -10.93 -5.78 22.56
N ALA A 272 -11.36 -5.78 21.30
CA ALA A 272 -12.23 -4.75 20.73
C ALA A 272 -13.58 -4.66 21.43
N ARG A 273 -14.08 -5.78 22.00
CA ARG A 273 -15.33 -5.82 22.76
C ARG A 273 -15.16 -5.37 24.22
N ALA A 274 -14.02 -5.68 24.82
CA ALA A 274 -13.71 -5.34 26.21
C ALA A 274 -13.25 -3.88 26.39
N SER A 275 -12.63 -3.30 25.36
CA SER A 275 -12.10 -1.94 25.40
C SER A 275 -13.19 -0.87 25.30
N ASP A 276 -12.99 0.23 26.02
CA ASP A 276 -13.90 1.38 25.96
C ASP A 276 -13.99 1.92 24.53
N ARG A 277 -15.22 2.26 24.12
CA ARG A 277 -15.50 2.85 22.80
C ARG A 277 -14.82 4.20 22.60
N ARG A 278 -14.45 4.89 23.67
CA ARG A 278 -13.81 6.20 23.64
C ARG A 278 -12.29 6.15 23.71
N SER A 279 -11.67 4.99 24.02
CA SER A 279 -10.22 4.85 24.02
C SER A 279 -9.66 4.83 22.59
N GLU A 280 -8.45 5.33 22.38
CA GLU A 280 -7.76 5.26 21.08
C GLU A 280 -7.50 3.80 20.68
N GLU A 281 -7.05 2.99 21.64
CA GLU A 281 -6.80 1.56 21.43
C GLU A 281 -8.08 0.79 21.06
N GLY A 282 -9.20 1.07 21.72
CA GLY A 282 -10.49 0.45 21.41
C GLY A 282 -11.01 0.86 20.02
N LEU A 283 -10.75 2.09 19.59
CA LEU A 283 -11.09 2.57 18.25
C LEU A 283 -10.25 1.86 17.18
N GLU A 284 -8.93 1.80 17.35
CA GLU A 284 -8.02 1.14 16.40
C GLU A 284 -8.28 -0.37 16.30
N ALA A 285 -8.50 -1.04 17.43
CA ALA A 285 -8.82 -2.47 17.45
C ALA A 285 -10.11 -2.78 16.69
N ARG A 286 -11.16 -1.95 16.83
CA ARG A 286 -12.41 -2.10 16.06
C ARG A 286 -12.24 -1.78 14.60
N MET A 287 -11.48 -0.74 14.28
CA MET A 287 -11.17 -0.43 12.88
C MET A 287 -10.47 -1.60 12.20
N GLU A 288 -9.44 -2.16 12.83
CA GLU A 288 -8.72 -3.32 12.30
C GLU A 288 -9.65 -4.53 12.12
N LEU A 289 -10.47 -4.84 13.14
CA LEU A 289 -11.41 -5.96 13.09
C LEU A 289 -12.42 -5.82 11.96
N ASN A 290 -13.07 -4.65 11.84
CA ASN A 290 -14.04 -4.38 10.78
C ASN A 290 -13.39 -4.37 9.40
N SER A 291 -12.16 -3.86 9.28
CA SER A 291 -11.38 -3.87 8.04
C SER A 291 -11.10 -5.28 7.55
N ARG A 292 -10.73 -6.20 8.45
CA ARG A 292 -10.48 -7.62 8.13
C ARG A 292 -11.70 -8.33 7.56
N LEU A 293 -12.91 -7.88 7.93
CA LEU A 293 -14.17 -8.44 7.44
C LEU A 293 -14.69 -7.70 6.20
N ALA A 294 -14.59 -6.37 6.17
CA ALA A 294 -15.16 -5.54 5.12
C ALA A 294 -14.38 -5.62 3.80
N LEU A 295 -13.04 -5.66 3.85
CA LEU A 295 -12.20 -5.68 2.65
C LEU A 295 -12.39 -6.93 1.76
N PRO A 296 -12.49 -8.16 2.30
CA PRO A 296 -12.77 -9.33 1.47
C PRO A 296 -14.11 -9.26 0.72
N LEU A 297 -15.12 -8.61 1.30
CA LEU A 297 -16.42 -8.43 0.64
C LEU A 297 -16.38 -7.52 -0.58
N ALA A 298 -15.30 -6.73 -0.74
CA ALA A 298 -15.06 -5.96 -1.96
C ALA A 298 -15.08 -6.85 -3.22
N CYS A 299 -14.66 -8.13 -3.12
CA CYS A 299 -14.75 -9.08 -4.23
C CYS A 299 -16.19 -9.24 -4.75
N VAL A 300 -17.15 -9.31 -3.83
CA VAL A 300 -18.56 -9.50 -4.19
C VAL A 300 -19.18 -8.21 -4.70
N VAL A 301 -18.98 -7.10 -4.00
CA VAL A 301 -19.63 -5.82 -4.35
C VAL A 301 -19.06 -5.22 -5.63
N LEU A 302 -17.74 -5.32 -5.84
CA LEU A 302 -17.10 -4.91 -7.09
C LEU A 302 -17.46 -5.87 -8.24
N GLY A 303 -17.58 -7.16 -7.95
CA GLY A 303 -18.06 -8.14 -8.91
C GLY A 303 -19.48 -7.83 -9.40
N LEU A 304 -20.39 -7.45 -8.51
CA LEU A 304 -21.75 -7.02 -8.87
C LEU A 304 -21.77 -5.79 -9.80
N ILE A 305 -20.86 -4.84 -9.63
CA ILE A 305 -20.72 -3.70 -10.55
C ILE A 305 -20.05 -4.14 -11.85
N GLY A 306 -19.05 -5.01 -11.77
CA GLY A 306 -18.29 -5.49 -12.92
C GLY A 306 -19.12 -6.30 -13.92
N ILE A 307 -20.11 -7.11 -13.45
CA ILE A 307 -20.96 -7.94 -14.30
C ILE A 307 -21.71 -7.11 -15.34
N PRO A 308 -22.55 -6.12 -14.98
CA PRO A 308 -23.28 -5.33 -15.97
C PRO A 308 -22.36 -4.54 -16.90
N LEU A 309 -21.25 -4.02 -16.38
CA LEU A 309 -20.26 -3.29 -17.18
C LEU A 309 -19.56 -4.23 -18.18
N GLY A 310 -19.20 -5.44 -17.76
CA GLY A 310 -18.59 -6.46 -18.61
C GLY A 310 -19.52 -6.94 -19.73
N VAL A 311 -20.77 -7.25 -19.40
CA VAL A 311 -21.81 -7.74 -20.34
C VAL A 311 -22.18 -6.67 -21.37
N GLN A 312 -22.26 -5.38 -20.99
CA GLN A 312 -22.63 -4.26 -21.89
C GLN A 312 -21.48 -3.82 -22.79
N SER A 313 -20.29 -4.33 -22.60
CA SER A 313 -19.10 -3.94 -23.34
C SER A 313 -19.16 -4.49 -24.79
N ARG A 314 -19.73 -3.71 -25.70
CA ARG A 314 -19.90 -4.06 -27.15
C ARG A 314 -18.66 -3.67 -27.98
N LYS A 315 -18.56 -4.26 -29.20
CA LYS A 315 -17.57 -3.87 -30.23
C LYS A 315 -17.78 -2.40 -30.63
N GLY A 316 -16.70 -1.65 -30.71
CA GLY A 316 -16.68 -0.27 -31.20
C GLY A 316 -16.10 0.74 -30.21
N GLY A 317 -15.97 1.98 -30.60
CA GLY A 317 -15.29 3.05 -29.83
C GLY A 317 -15.80 3.37 -28.41
N LYS A 318 -16.90 2.74 -27.97
CA LYS A 318 -17.44 2.83 -26.61
C LYS A 318 -16.82 1.81 -25.64
N SER A 319 -16.11 0.80 -26.13
CA SER A 319 -15.50 -0.27 -25.32
C SER A 319 -14.52 0.28 -24.30
N ALA A 320 -13.72 1.27 -24.66
CA ALA A 320 -12.78 1.93 -23.77
C ALA A 320 -13.46 2.57 -22.55
N GLY A 321 -14.66 3.12 -22.70
CA GLY A 321 -15.43 3.72 -21.61
C GLY A 321 -15.84 2.70 -20.54
N TYR A 322 -16.23 1.48 -20.95
CA TYR A 322 -16.59 0.43 -19.99
C TYR A 322 -15.42 -0.10 -19.21
N VAL A 323 -14.25 -0.27 -19.88
CA VAL A 323 -13.00 -0.66 -19.22
C VAL A 323 -12.62 0.39 -18.17
N MET A 324 -12.67 1.67 -18.57
CA MET A 324 -12.36 2.77 -17.65
C MET A 324 -13.34 2.85 -16.49
N ALA A 325 -14.65 2.61 -16.73
CA ALA A 325 -15.66 2.62 -15.67
C ALA A 325 -15.42 1.53 -14.62
N ILE A 326 -14.91 0.36 -15.03
CA ILE A 326 -14.57 -0.73 -14.12
C ILE A 326 -13.37 -0.34 -13.25
N PHE A 327 -12.29 0.16 -13.84
CA PHE A 327 -11.14 0.63 -13.07
C PHE A 327 -11.52 1.79 -12.13
N LEU A 328 -12.31 2.75 -12.62
CA LEU A 328 -12.78 3.86 -11.81
C LEU A 328 -13.64 3.40 -10.63
N SER A 329 -14.46 2.34 -10.79
CA SER A 329 -15.26 1.80 -9.68
C SER A 329 -14.38 1.23 -8.57
N PHE A 330 -13.25 0.59 -8.91
CA PHE A 330 -12.24 0.14 -7.95
C PHE A 330 -11.65 1.32 -7.18
N PHE A 331 -11.19 2.35 -7.89
CA PHE A 331 -10.63 3.53 -7.24
C PHE A 331 -11.66 4.27 -6.37
N CYS A 332 -12.88 4.46 -6.85
CA CYS A 332 -13.95 5.07 -6.07
C CYS A 332 -14.27 4.28 -4.79
N TYR A 333 -14.27 2.95 -4.86
CA TYR A 333 -14.47 2.10 -3.69
C TYR A 333 -13.37 2.33 -2.66
N TYR A 334 -12.10 2.20 -3.05
CA TYR A 334 -10.98 2.35 -2.12
C TYR A 334 -10.80 3.78 -1.62
N LEU A 335 -11.05 4.78 -2.46
CA LEU A 335 -11.04 6.18 -2.07
C LEU A 335 -12.12 6.47 -1.00
N SER A 336 -13.34 5.97 -1.20
CA SER A 336 -14.43 6.07 -0.23
C SER A 336 -14.06 5.37 1.08
N TYR A 337 -13.48 4.17 0.98
CA TYR A 337 -13.04 3.39 2.14
C TYR A 337 -11.98 4.15 2.95
N ILE A 338 -10.93 4.67 2.31
CA ILE A 338 -9.86 5.43 2.96
C ILE A 338 -10.42 6.71 3.60
N SER A 339 -11.27 7.44 2.87
CA SER A 339 -11.86 8.68 3.36
C SER A 339 -12.73 8.46 4.59
N LEU A 340 -13.64 7.49 4.54
CA LEU A 340 -14.57 7.21 5.64
C LEU A 340 -13.85 6.63 6.86
N THR A 341 -12.89 5.73 6.67
CA THR A 341 -12.06 5.21 7.77
C THR A 341 -11.17 6.29 8.38
N GLY A 342 -10.67 7.23 7.56
CA GLY A 342 -9.98 8.43 8.04
C GLY A 342 -10.86 9.32 8.92
N MET A 343 -12.13 9.52 8.55
CA MET A 343 -13.11 10.24 9.36
C MET A 343 -13.46 9.49 10.67
N ALA A 344 -13.49 8.15 10.64
CA ALA A 344 -13.70 7.34 11.83
C ALA A 344 -12.55 7.48 12.84
N ARG A 345 -11.29 7.54 12.37
CA ARG A 345 -10.13 7.81 13.23
C ARG A 345 -10.26 9.12 13.99
N GLN A 346 -10.93 10.11 13.40
CA GLN A 346 -11.19 11.41 14.04
C GLN A 346 -12.49 11.43 14.85
N ARG A 347 -13.15 10.29 14.99
CA ARG A 347 -14.43 10.17 15.69
C ARG A 347 -15.58 10.99 15.10
N ALA A 348 -15.43 11.45 13.85
CA ALA A 348 -16.50 12.14 13.12
C ALA A 348 -17.60 11.17 12.66
N LEU A 349 -17.26 9.88 12.51
CA LEU A 349 -18.16 8.80 12.13
C LEU A 349 -17.94 7.57 13.01
N GLY A 350 -18.99 6.76 13.24
CA GLY A 350 -18.85 5.47 13.89
C GLY A 350 -18.01 4.51 13.04
N VAL A 351 -17.15 3.71 13.69
CA VAL A 351 -16.22 2.79 13.02
C VAL A 351 -16.95 1.81 12.12
N GLU A 352 -18.03 1.21 12.62
CA GLU A 352 -18.83 0.23 11.89
C GLU A 352 -19.42 0.85 10.62
N LEU A 353 -19.99 2.05 10.75
CA LEU A 353 -20.58 2.75 9.61
C LEU A 353 -19.53 3.15 8.58
N ALA A 354 -18.39 3.65 9.02
CA ALA A 354 -17.31 4.09 8.14
C ALA A 354 -16.70 2.94 7.32
N THR A 355 -16.55 1.76 7.92
CA THR A 355 -15.94 0.60 7.26
C THR A 355 -16.92 -0.15 6.34
N TRP A 356 -18.23 -0.15 6.66
CA TRP A 356 -19.24 -0.89 5.89
C TRP A 356 -19.96 -0.06 4.83
N LEU A 357 -20.02 1.27 4.96
CA LEU A 357 -20.71 2.15 4.05
C LEU A 357 -20.23 2.03 2.59
N PRO A 358 -18.91 1.94 2.28
CA PRO A 358 -18.46 1.72 0.91
C PRO A 358 -19.02 0.43 0.29
N ASN A 359 -19.06 -0.66 1.08
CA ASN A 359 -19.65 -1.93 0.64
C ASN A 359 -21.15 -1.79 0.35
N LEU A 360 -21.89 -1.12 1.24
CA LEU A 360 -23.33 -0.91 1.07
C LEU A 360 -23.64 -0.04 -0.16
N LEU A 361 -22.89 1.03 -0.38
CA LEU A 361 -23.05 1.91 -1.55
C LEU A 361 -22.75 1.14 -2.85
N CYS A 362 -21.66 0.39 -2.90
CA CYS A 362 -21.30 -0.41 -4.07
C CYS A 362 -22.29 -1.55 -4.30
N LEU A 363 -22.80 -2.19 -3.24
CA LEU A 363 -23.83 -3.21 -3.33
C LEU A 363 -25.11 -2.62 -3.95
N ALA A 364 -25.58 -1.47 -3.44
CA ALA A 364 -26.76 -0.80 -3.96
C ALA A 364 -26.57 -0.42 -5.44
N ALA A 365 -25.42 0.17 -5.78
CA ALA A 365 -25.11 0.54 -7.16
C ALA A 365 -25.08 -0.68 -8.08
N GLY A 366 -24.42 -1.77 -7.68
CA GLY A 366 -24.34 -3.01 -8.43
C GLY A 366 -25.71 -3.68 -8.64
N MET A 367 -26.56 -3.69 -7.60
CA MET A 367 -27.93 -4.19 -7.69
C MET A 367 -28.79 -3.36 -8.68
N VAL A 368 -28.73 -2.04 -8.59
CA VAL A 368 -29.44 -1.14 -9.51
C VAL A 368 -28.97 -1.40 -10.95
N MET A 369 -27.65 -1.51 -11.18
CA MET A 369 -27.11 -1.78 -12.52
C MET A 369 -27.53 -3.14 -13.05
N LEU A 370 -27.62 -4.19 -12.21
CA LEU A 370 -28.13 -5.51 -12.59
C LEU A 370 -29.63 -5.48 -12.96
N ILE A 371 -30.44 -4.73 -12.21
CA ILE A 371 -31.88 -4.58 -12.51
C ILE A 371 -32.07 -3.88 -13.85
N VAL A 372 -31.26 -2.85 -14.14
CA VAL A 372 -31.33 -2.08 -15.38
C VAL A 372 -30.80 -2.86 -16.59
N LEU A 373 -29.93 -3.87 -16.37
CA LEU A 373 -29.27 -4.66 -17.43
C LEU A 373 -30.25 -5.29 -18.44
N GLU A 374 -31.47 -5.67 -18.01
CA GLU A 374 -32.47 -6.36 -18.84
C GLU A 374 -33.64 -5.49 -19.30
N ARG A 375 -33.66 -4.22 -18.94
CA ARG A 375 -34.73 -3.35 -19.45
C ARG A 375 -34.61 -3.23 -20.96
N PRO A 376 -35.71 -3.47 -21.72
CA PRO A 376 -35.70 -3.32 -23.17
C PRO A 376 -35.42 -1.85 -23.52
N GLY A 377 -34.35 -1.64 -24.25
CA GLY A 377 -33.88 -0.32 -24.67
C GLY A 377 -32.36 -0.24 -24.54
N ASP A 378 -31.72 0.20 -25.61
CA ASP A 378 -30.25 0.34 -25.71
C ASP A 378 -29.76 1.56 -24.87
N ARG A 379 -30.09 1.57 -23.56
CA ARG A 379 -29.68 2.64 -22.65
C ARG A 379 -28.23 2.40 -22.27
N ASP A 380 -27.38 3.18 -22.88
CA ASP A 380 -25.95 3.29 -22.63
C ASP A 380 -25.73 3.88 -21.23
N LEU A 381 -25.61 3.02 -20.18
CA LEU A 381 -25.41 3.49 -18.79
C LEU A 381 -24.20 4.43 -18.67
N VAL A 382 -23.13 4.13 -19.40
CA VAL A 382 -21.94 4.97 -19.45
C VAL A 382 -22.21 6.26 -20.23
N GLY A 383 -23.06 6.21 -21.28
CA GLY A 383 -23.50 7.37 -22.05
C GLY A 383 -24.34 8.35 -21.22
N VAL A 384 -25.20 7.84 -20.33
CA VAL A 384 -26.00 8.67 -19.41
C VAL A 384 -25.10 9.37 -18.39
N VAL A 385 -24.16 8.63 -17.77
CA VAL A 385 -23.21 9.24 -16.82
C VAL A 385 -22.29 10.24 -17.53
N ARG A 386 -21.80 9.90 -18.72
CA ARG A 386 -20.99 10.82 -19.53
C ARG A 386 -21.78 12.06 -19.96
N GLY A 387 -23.05 11.91 -20.31
CA GLY A 387 -23.93 13.01 -20.67
C GLY A 387 -24.19 13.95 -19.50
N THR A 388 -24.46 13.42 -18.30
CA THR A 388 -24.62 14.21 -17.08
C THR A 388 -23.32 14.89 -16.65
N LEU A 389 -22.18 14.19 -16.69
CA LEU A 389 -20.86 14.78 -16.40
C LEU A 389 -20.45 15.83 -17.44
N SER A 390 -20.67 15.57 -18.74
CA SER A 390 -20.36 16.54 -19.79
C SER A 390 -21.26 17.78 -19.71
N ASN A 391 -22.51 17.61 -19.32
CA ASN A 391 -23.43 18.72 -19.09
C ASN A 391 -23.09 19.54 -17.83
N LEU A 392 -22.65 18.88 -16.75
CA LEU A 392 -22.10 19.53 -15.56
C LEU A 392 -20.80 20.28 -15.89
N TRP A 393 -19.89 19.62 -16.62
CA TRP A 393 -18.60 20.19 -17.03
C TRP A 393 -18.79 21.35 -18.00
N SER A 394 -19.71 21.23 -18.96
CA SER A 394 -20.04 22.31 -19.90
C SER A 394 -20.71 23.49 -19.21
N ARG A 395 -21.50 23.27 -18.16
CA ARG A 395 -22.08 24.35 -17.33
C ARG A 395 -21.04 25.07 -16.47
N LEU A 396 -19.99 24.34 -16.00
CA LEU A 396 -18.94 24.91 -15.15
C LEU A 396 -17.81 25.61 -15.94
N ILE A 397 -17.51 25.19 -17.16
CA ILE A 397 -16.32 25.68 -17.90
C ILE A 397 -16.67 26.53 -19.12
N LEU A 398 -17.87 26.50 -19.68
CA LEU A 398 -18.17 27.13 -20.96
C LEU A 398 -19.31 28.15 -20.95
N ARG A 399 -18.96 29.35 -20.57
CA ARG A 399 -19.25 30.54 -21.40
C ARG A 399 -18.01 30.83 -22.29
N ARG A 400 -17.68 29.95 -23.18
CA ARG A 400 -16.74 30.24 -24.28
C ARG A 400 -17.33 29.71 -25.59
N THR A 401 -17.74 30.65 -26.42
CA THR A 401 -18.21 30.57 -27.80
C THR A 401 -17.54 29.46 -28.60
N ARG A 402 -18.37 28.50 -29.08
CA ARG A 402 -18.02 27.60 -30.18
C ARG A 402 -17.82 28.41 -31.46
N LYS A 403 -16.59 28.66 -31.87
CA LYS A 403 -16.27 28.92 -33.27
C LYS A 403 -16.32 27.59 -34.04
N PRO A 404 -16.90 27.60 -35.28
CA PRO A 404 -16.90 26.39 -36.11
C PRO A 404 -15.44 25.93 -36.36
N ARG A 405 -15.20 24.65 -36.19
CA ARG A 405 -13.91 24.02 -36.40
C ARG A 405 -13.67 23.95 -37.90
N GLU A 406 -12.97 24.95 -38.45
CA GLU A 406 -12.36 24.83 -39.77
C GLU A 406 -11.42 23.63 -39.78
N SER A 407 -11.53 22.82 -40.82
CA SER A 407 -10.69 21.67 -41.05
C SER A 407 -9.23 22.11 -41.03
N ILE A 408 -8.51 21.75 -39.99
CA ILE A 408 -7.06 21.94 -39.93
C ILE A 408 -6.46 21.05 -41.00
N ARG A 409 -6.10 21.66 -42.13
CA ARG A 409 -5.19 21.10 -43.11
C ARG A 409 -3.95 20.58 -42.35
N SER A 410 -3.75 19.28 -42.43
CA SER A 410 -2.62 18.56 -41.87
C SER A 410 -1.33 19.22 -42.38
N SER A 411 -0.73 20.02 -41.54
CA SER A 411 0.67 20.40 -41.74
C SER A 411 1.50 19.10 -41.65
N ARG A 412 2.01 18.68 -42.79
CA ARG A 412 2.98 17.62 -42.93
C ARG A 412 4.28 18.03 -42.21
N SER A 413 4.33 17.95 -40.91
CA SER A 413 5.62 17.84 -40.22
C SER A 413 6.05 16.37 -40.31
N ARG A 414 6.98 16.15 -41.25
CA ARG A 414 7.70 14.90 -41.39
C ARG A 414 8.59 14.67 -40.15
N PHE A 415 8.00 14.22 -39.05
CA PHE A 415 8.76 13.50 -38.04
C PHE A 415 8.89 12.05 -38.54
N LEU A 416 10.03 11.75 -39.13
CA LEU A 416 10.40 10.52 -39.86
C LEU A 416 10.38 9.24 -39.00
N LEU A 417 10.01 9.30 -37.71
CA LEU A 417 10.10 8.18 -36.76
C LEU A 417 8.75 7.60 -36.30
N PHE A 418 7.64 8.32 -36.41
CA PHE A 418 6.34 7.83 -35.96
C PHE A 418 5.35 7.65 -37.11
N GLN A 419 4.99 6.40 -37.36
CA GLN A 419 3.90 6.06 -38.28
C GLN A 419 2.54 6.38 -37.62
N ILE A 420 1.47 6.52 -38.40
CA ILE A 420 0.09 6.77 -37.91
C ILE A 420 -0.29 5.76 -36.84
N LEU A 421 0.13 4.51 -36.99
CA LEU A 421 -0.09 3.42 -36.03
C LEU A 421 0.54 3.69 -34.64
N ASP A 422 1.78 4.20 -34.67
CA ASP A 422 2.50 4.49 -33.42
C ASP A 422 1.83 5.60 -32.62
N VAL A 423 1.41 6.66 -33.30
CA VAL A 423 0.68 7.78 -32.70
C VAL A 423 -0.68 7.32 -32.13
N TYR A 424 -1.36 6.42 -32.84
CA TYR A 424 -2.63 5.87 -32.41
C TYR A 424 -2.48 5.07 -31.11
N ILE A 425 -1.57 4.09 -31.06
CA ILE A 425 -1.31 3.26 -29.88
C ILE A 425 -0.83 4.13 -28.70
N LEU A 426 0.09 5.07 -29.00
CA LEU A 426 0.66 5.94 -27.99
C LEU A 426 -0.38 6.88 -27.36
N SER A 427 -1.29 7.43 -28.17
CA SER A 427 -2.36 8.32 -27.68
C SER A 427 -3.33 7.57 -26.76
N GLN A 428 -3.69 6.33 -27.10
CA GLN A 428 -4.53 5.50 -26.23
C GLN A 428 -3.81 5.14 -24.93
N PHE A 429 -2.55 4.71 -25.03
CA PHE A 429 -1.74 4.40 -23.87
C PHE A 429 -1.60 5.60 -22.94
N LEU A 430 -1.22 6.77 -23.45
CA LEU A 430 -1.06 7.99 -22.67
C LEU A 430 -2.36 8.41 -21.98
N PHE A 431 -3.51 8.24 -22.62
CA PHE A 431 -4.80 8.52 -22.01
C PHE A 431 -5.07 7.63 -20.78
N TYR A 432 -4.92 6.29 -20.94
CA TYR A 432 -5.14 5.36 -19.83
C TYR A 432 -4.08 5.53 -18.74
N PHE A 433 -2.83 5.70 -19.13
CA PHE A 433 -1.73 5.97 -18.22
C PHE A 433 -1.97 7.22 -17.37
N ALA A 434 -2.36 8.34 -17.99
CA ALA A 434 -2.60 9.59 -17.29
C ALA A 434 -3.75 9.48 -16.28
N VAL A 435 -4.87 8.83 -16.66
CA VAL A 435 -6.01 8.62 -15.76
C VAL A 435 -5.63 7.71 -14.59
N LEU A 436 -4.91 6.63 -14.85
CA LEU A 436 -4.47 5.70 -13.79
C LEU A 436 -3.47 6.36 -12.84
N LEU A 437 -2.48 7.09 -13.38
CA LEU A 437 -1.51 7.82 -12.58
C LEU A 437 -2.21 8.84 -11.67
N ALA A 438 -3.11 9.66 -12.24
CA ALA A 438 -3.88 10.63 -11.47
C ALA A 438 -4.73 9.97 -10.38
N SER A 439 -5.33 8.81 -10.67
CA SER A 439 -6.14 8.06 -9.69
C SER A 439 -5.29 7.50 -8.54
N PHE A 440 -4.12 6.93 -8.83
CA PHE A 440 -3.21 6.42 -7.80
C PHE A 440 -2.65 7.54 -6.93
N VAL A 441 -2.20 8.63 -7.55
CA VAL A 441 -1.67 9.80 -6.81
C VAL A 441 -2.76 10.39 -5.93
N LEU A 442 -3.98 10.61 -6.46
CA LEU A 442 -5.10 11.15 -5.69
C LEU A 442 -5.45 10.24 -4.49
N MET A 443 -5.46 8.92 -4.70
CA MET A 443 -5.74 7.97 -3.62
C MET A 443 -4.67 8.05 -2.51
N ALA A 444 -3.40 8.16 -2.90
CA ALA A 444 -2.30 8.29 -1.95
C ALA A 444 -2.31 9.66 -1.23
N GLU A 445 -2.65 10.75 -1.91
CA GLU A 445 -2.79 12.07 -1.29
C GLU A 445 -3.92 12.12 -0.28
N VAL A 446 -5.08 11.55 -0.62
CA VAL A 446 -6.22 11.45 0.30
C VAL A 446 -5.86 10.60 1.53
N TYR A 447 -5.14 9.51 1.35
CA TYR A 447 -4.64 8.72 2.48
C TYR A 447 -3.74 9.56 3.42
N ASN A 448 -2.75 10.26 2.87
CA ASN A 448 -1.84 11.11 3.66
C ASN A 448 -2.57 12.29 4.32
N PHE A 449 -3.55 12.89 3.64
CA PHE A 449 -4.39 13.94 4.21
C PHE A 449 -5.11 13.44 5.47
N PHE A 450 -5.78 12.28 5.39
CA PHE A 450 -6.51 11.72 6.54
C PHE A 450 -5.57 11.24 7.66
N GLU A 451 -4.35 10.77 7.34
CA GLU A 451 -3.33 10.43 8.33
C GLU A 451 -2.93 11.66 9.18
N LEU A 452 -2.79 12.81 8.53
CA LEU A 452 -2.37 14.05 9.21
C LEU A 452 -3.52 14.84 9.82
N LEU A 453 -4.76 14.52 9.50
CA LEU A 453 -5.93 15.34 9.84
C LEU A 453 -6.11 15.52 11.36
N SER A 454 -5.77 14.52 12.18
CA SER A 454 -5.78 14.64 13.65
C SER A 454 -4.82 15.71 14.16
N TYR A 455 -3.62 15.81 13.57
CA TYR A 455 -2.62 16.82 13.91
C TYR A 455 -3.04 18.20 13.39
N ILE A 456 -3.61 18.26 12.19
CA ILE A 456 -4.12 19.50 11.59
C ILE A 456 -5.18 20.14 12.49
N VAL A 457 -6.13 19.35 12.97
CA VAL A 457 -7.21 19.82 13.86
C VAL A 457 -6.66 20.20 15.23
N LYS A 458 -5.80 19.36 15.83
CA LYS A 458 -5.20 19.60 17.15
C LYS A 458 -4.35 20.87 17.18
N ASN A 459 -3.52 21.07 16.16
CA ASN A 459 -2.57 22.18 16.10
C ASN A 459 -3.13 23.41 15.35
N LYS A 460 -4.43 23.38 14.96
CA LYS A 460 -5.12 24.48 14.24
C LYS A 460 -4.37 24.94 12.98
N ILE A 461 -3.81 24.02 12.22
CA ILE A 461 -3.02 24.31 11.02
C ILE A 461 -3.92 24.85 9.90
N PRO A 462 -3.59 25.99 9.25
CA PRO A 462 -4.37 26.53 8.16
C PRO A 462 -4.34 25.59 6.95
N LEU A 463 -5.48 25.43 6.26
CA LEU A 463 -5.64 24.54 5.11
C LEU A 463 -4.63 24.82 4.00
N ILE A 464 -4.20 26.07 3.82
CA ILE A 464 -3.21 26.42 2.81
C ILE A 464 -1.87 25.70 3.02
N LYS A 465 -1.43 25.52 4.28
CA LYS A 465 -0.23 24.75 4.61
C LYS A 465 -0.39 23.28 4.31
N VAL A 466 -1.59 22.74 4.52
CA VAL A 466 -1.91 21.35 4.19
C VAL A 466 -1.84 21.12 2.69
N PHE A 467 -2.43 22.01 1.89
CA PHE A 467 -2.30 21.94 0.43
C PHE A 467 -0.85 22.09 -0.04
N THR A 468 -0.08 22.96 0.62
CA THR A 468 1.35 23.12 0.33
C THR A 468 2.12 21.81 0.65
N PHE A 469 1.81 21.16 1.78
CA PHE A 469 2.36 19.86 2.11
C PHE A 469 2.05 18.80 1.03
N LEU A 470 0.79 18.68 0.63
CA LEU A 470 0.35 17.74 -0.41
C LEU A 470 1.05 18.03 -1.74
N ALA A 471 1.18 19.30 -2.13
CA ALA A 471 1.88 19.69 -3.35
C ALA A 471 3.38 19.30 -3.34
N PHE A 472 4.07 19.37 -2.18
CA PHE A 472 5.44 18.89 -2.05
C PHE A 472 5.55 17.36 -1.89
N LEU A 473 4.48 16.70 -1.47
CA LEU A 473 4.40 15.24 -1.40
C LEU A 473 4.13 14.61 -2.78
N SER A 474 3.33 15.28 -3.64
CA SER A 474 2.93 14.79 -4.97
C SER A 474 4.10 14.29 -5.83
N PRO A 475 5.27 14.93 -5.90
CA PRO A 475 6.40 14.45 -6.68
C PRO A 475 6.87 13.06 -6.29
N LYS A 476 6.97 12.79 -4.98
CA LYS A 476 7.32 11.46 -4.47
C LYS A 476 6.25 10.42 -4.79
N LEU A 477 4.97 10.79 -4.65
CA LEU A 477 3.86 9.91 -4.98
C LEU A 477 3.81 9.59 -6.49
N ILE A 478 4.08 10.57 -7.35
CA ILE A 478 4.21 10.35 -8.80
C ILE A 478 5.35 9.37 -9.08
N TYR A 479 6.53 9.57 -8.48
CA TYR A 479 7.66 8.68 -8.62
C TYR A 479 7.32 7.24 -8.21
N ASP A 480 6.71 7.06 -7.05
CA ASP A 480 6.37 5.74 -6.53
C ASP A 480 5.27 5.04 -7.34
N THR A 481 4.28 5.77 -7.88
CA THR A 481 3.12 5.18 -8.56
C THR A 481 3.29 5.07 -10.08
N LEU A 482 4.25 5.79 -10.69
CA LEU A 482 4.43 5.82 -12.15
C LEU A 482 4.72 4.43 -12.74
N PRO A 483 5.62 3.59 -12.19
CA PRO A 483 5.89 2.27 -12.77
C PRO A 483 4.64 1.37 -12.82
N VAL A 484 3.80 1.43 -11.77
CA VAL A 484 2.53 0.69 -11.73
C VAL A 484 1.54 1.24 -12.74
N SER A 485 1.46 2.56 -12.84
CA SER A 485 0.56 3.22 -13.79
C SER A 485 0.94 2.87 -15.24
N VAL A 486 2.24 2.76 -15.56
CA VAL A 486 2.72 2.27 -16.84
C VAL A 486 2.29 0.83 -17.09
N LEU A 487 2.53 -0.06 -16.11
CA LEU A 487 2.21 -1.47 -16.26
C LEU A 487 0.71 -1.69 -16.47
N VAL A 488 -0.13 -1.10 -15.61
CA VAL A 488 -1.59 -1.21 -15.72
C VAL A 488 -2.08 -0.51 -16.99
N GLY A 489 -1.48 0.63 -17.37
CA GLY A 489 -1.78 1.34 -18.60
C GLY A 489 -1.51 0.51 -19.87
N VAL A 490 -0.40 -0.22 -19.90
CA VAL A 490 -0.08 -1.18 -20.98
C VAL A 490 -1.15 -2.28 -21.04
N LEU A 491 -1.46 -2.88 -19.88
CA LEU A 491 -2.46 -3.94 -19.78
C LEU A 491 -3.83 -3.50 -20.30
N VAL A 492 -4.28 -2.32 -19.87
CA VAL A 492 -5.56 -1.75 -20.28
C VAL A 492 -5.54 -1.45 -21.79
N THR A 493 -4.48 -0.81 -22.28
CA THR A 493 -4.37 -0.43 -23.70
C THR A 493 -4.43 -1.64 -24.61
N PHE A 494 -3.55 -2.63 -24.39
CA PHE A 494 -3.53 -3.84 -25.22
C PHE A 494 -4.74 -4.73 -24.97
N GLY A 495 -5.29 -4.74 -23.76
CA GLY A 495 -6.57 -5.39 -23.46
C GLY A 495 -7.71 -4.83 -24.29
N VAL A 496 -7.82 -3.50 -24.41
CA VAL A 496 -8.84 -2.82 -25.23
C VAL A 496 -8.61 -3.09 -26.73
N LEU A 497 -7.38 -2.96 -27.21
CA LEU A 497 -7.02 -3.24 -28.62
C LEU A 497 -7.34 -4.70 -29.01
N THR A 498 -7.03 -5.65 -28.13
CA THR A 498 -7.33 -7.07 -28.34
C THR A 498 -8.84 -7.30 -28.35
N LYS A 499 -9.56 -6.72 -27.41
CA LYS A 499 -11.01 -6.81 -27.30
C LYS A 499 -11.75 -6.26 -28.51
N ASN A 500 -11.23 -5.17 -29.11
CA ASN A 500 -11.78 -4.59 -30.33
C ASN A 500 -11.37 -5.35 -31.60
N ASN A 501 -10.64 -6.47 -31.49
CA ASN A 501 -10.02 -7.22 -32.58
C ASN A 501 -9.00 -6.41 -33.40
N GLU A 502 -8.55 -5.25 -32.90
CA GLU A 502 -7.59 -4.40 -33.59
C GLU A 502 -6.23 -5.09 -33.71
N VAL A 503 -5.78 -5.78 -32.64
CA VAL A 503 -4.53 -6.59 -32.68
C VAL A 503 -4.63 -7.67 -33.75
N THR A 504 -5.79 -8.33 -33.90
CA THR A 504 -6.01 -9.35 -34.94
C THR A 504 -6.01 -8.72 -36.33
N ALA A 505 -6.63 -7.57 -36.52
CA ALA A 505 -6.62 -6.83 -37.79
C ALA A 505 -5.21 -6.40 -38.19
N PHE A 506 -4.40 -5.91 -37.24
CA PHE A 506 -3.00 -5.57 -37.50
C PHE A 506 -2.16 -6.80 -37.86
N LYS A 507 -2.37 -7.95 -37.20
CA LYS A 507 -1.71 -9.19 -37.56
C LYS A 507 -2.11 -9.66 -38.97
N ALA A 508 -3.37 -9.56 -39.32
CA ALA A 508 -3.86 -9.92 -40.67
C ALA A 508 -3.29 -9.02 -41.77
N SER A 509 -2.95 -7.76 -41.45
CA SER A 509 -2.27 -6.85 -42.35
C SER A 509 -0.73 -6.99 -42.35
N GLY A 510 -0.18 -8.03 -41.73
CA GLY A 510 1.25 -8.34 -41.69
C GLY A 510 2.05 -7.61 -40.60
N VAL A 511 1.41 -6.85 -39.73
CA VAL A 511 2.10 -6.16 -38.64
C VAL A 511 2.34 -7.10 -37.45
N SER A 512 3.61 -7.26 -37.05
CA SER A 512 3.95 -8.12 -35.90
C SER A 512 3.55 -7.49 -34.58
N VAL A 513 3.23 -8.34 -33.58
CA VAL A 513 2.88 -7.88 -32.20
C VAL A 513 4.03 -7.09 -31.57
N ARG A 514 5.28 -7.47 -31.86
CA ARG A 514 6.46 -6.75 -31.38
C ARG A 514 6.48 -5.31 -31.89
N ARG A 515 6.08 -5.07 -33.15
CA ARG A 515 5.99 -3.74 -33.73
C ARG A 515 4.91 -2.88 -33.07
N LEU A 516 3.78 -3.51 -32.65
CA LEU A 516 2.72 -2.82 -31.90
C LEU A 516 3.18 -2.38 -30.50
N GLY A 517 4.04 -3.17 -29.84
CA GLY A 517 4.57 -2.85 -28.51
C GLY A 517 5.69 -1.81 -28.51
N LEU A 518 6.41 -1.67 -29.61
CA LEU A 518 7.62 -0.84 -29.72
C LEU A 518 7.44 0.61 -29.25
N PRO A 519 6.39 1.37 -29.68
CA PRO A 519 6.22 2.76 -29.27
C PRO A 519 6.01 2.91 -27.76
N VAL A 520 5.33 1.97 -27.13
CA VAL A 520 5.10 1.97 -25.68
C VAL A 520 6.39 1.64 -24.94
N ILE A 521 7.18 0.68 -25.43
CA ILE A 521 8.50 0.35 -24.84
C ILE A 521 9.43 1.55 -24.92
N LEU A 522 9.52 2.21 -26.07
CA LEU A 522 10.36 3.42 -26.24
C LEU A 522 9.93 4.53 -25.27
N LEU A 523 8.64 4.79 -25.15
CA LEU A 523 8.14 5.76 -24.18
C LEU A 523 8.46 5.35 -22.74
N SER A 524 8.36 4.06 -22.40
CA SER A 524 8.69 3.57 -21.05
C SER A 524 10.17 3.78 -20.72
N VAL A 525 11.07 3.62 -21.68
CA VAL A 525 12.51 3.93 -21.53
C VAL A 525 12.72 5.44 -21.29
N VAL A 526 12.02 6.29 -22.05
CA VAL A 526 12.08 7.75 -21.86
C VAL A 526 11.54 8.15 -20.48
N LEU A 527 10.41 7.56 -20.05
CA LEU A 527 9.85 7.79 -18.73
C LEU A 527 10.78 7.31 -17.61
N SER A 528 11.48 6.19 -17.81
CA SER A 528 12.47 5.69 -16.84
C SER A 528 13.65 6.66 -16.69
N GLY A 529 14.17 7.19 -17.81
CA GLY A 529 15.21 8.21 -17.78
C GLY A 529 14.74 9.52 -17.13
N ALA A 530 13.51 9.93 -17.42
CA ALA A 530 12.90 11.10 -16.78
C ALA A 530 12.72 10.90 -15.28
N LEU A 531 12.28 9.71 -14.85
CA LEU A 531 12.16 9.36 -13.42
C LEU A 531 13.51 9.40 -12.71
N PHE A 532 14.55 8.87 -13.33
CA PHE A 532 15.90 8.91 -12.77
C PHE A 532 16.39 10.35 -12.55
N ALA A 533 16.20 11.22 -13.57
CA ALA A 533 16.54 12.63 -13.44
C ALA A 533 15.67 13.34 -12.36
N PHE A 534 14.40 12.98 -12.27
CA PHE A 534 13.45 13.52 -11.30
C PHE A 534 13.81 13.11 -9.86
N ASP A 535 14.20 11.86 -9.66
CA ASP A 535 14.68 11.35 -8.38
C ASP A 535 15.96 12.05 -7.92
N PHE A 536 16.91 12.24 -8.85
CA PHE A 536 18.19 12.85 -8.52
C PHE A 536 18.12 14.35 -8.24
N TYR A 537 17.35 15.12 -9.02
CA TYR A 537 17.36 16.59 -8.95
C TYR A 537 16.22 17.20 -8.14
N TYR A 538 15.03 16.58 -8.18
CA TYR A 538 13.81 17.22 -7.68
C TYR A 538 13.33 16.63 -6.35
N ILE A 539 13.30 15.32 -6.22
CA ILE A 539 12.77 14.62 -5.03
C ILE A 539 13.50 15.01 -3.74
N PRO A 540 14.85 15.11 -3.68
CA PRO A 540 15.53 15.48 -2.44
C PRO A 540 15.11 16.86 -1.93
N LYS A 541 14.98 17.84 -2.84
CA LYS A 541 14.55 19.21 -2.50
C LYS A 541 13.08 19.25 -2.04
N ALA A 542 12.21 18.47 -2.70
CA ALA A 542 10.80 18.36 -2.34
C ALA A 542 10.63 17.70 -0.97
N ASN A 543 11.37 16.61 -0.70
CA ASN A 543 11.33 15.90 0.57
C ASN A 543 11.78 16.77 1.75
N LEU A 544 12.88 17.54 1.62
CA LEU A 544 13.32 18.46 2.67
C LEU A 544 12.23 19.47 3.07
N ARG A 545 11.56 20.06 2.08
CA ARG A 545 10.45 20.99 2.34
C ARG A 545 9.22 20.28 2.89
N GLN A 546 8.90 19.10 2.36
CA GLN A 546 7.80 18.27 2.85
C GLN A 546 8.01 17.88 4.32
N ASP A 547 9.22 17.45 4.71
CA ASP A 547 9.54 17.04 6.07
C ASP A 547 9.50 18.21 7.05
N ALA A 548 9.98 19.38 6.64
CA ALA A 548 9.87 20.60 7.43
C ALA A 548 8.39 20.94 7.73
N ILE A 549 7.53 20.95 6.71
CA ILE A 549 6.09 21.23 6.88
C ILE A 549 5.41 20.11 7.69
N ARG A 550 5.79 18.84 7.48
CA ARG A 550 5.28 17.70 8.24
C ARG A 550 5.60 17.81 9.74
N ASN A 551 6.83 18.21 10.07
CA ASN A 551 7.24 18.43 11.46
C ASN A 551 6.46 19.57 12.09
N GLU A 552 6.25 20.67 11.37
CA GLU A 552 5.42 21.79 11.81
C GLU A 552 3.96 21.35 12.05
N ILE A 553 3.37 20.56 11.13
CA ILE A 553 2.02 20.00 11.30
C ILE A 553 1.94 19.10 12.56
N LYS A 554 2.97 18.29 12.81
CA LYS A 554 3.05 17.40 13.99
C LYS A 554 3.45 18.10 15.28
N GLY A 555 3.80 19.40 15.24
CA GLY A 555 4.25 20.17 16.42
C GLY A 555 5.61 19.72 16.94
N ARG A 556 6.49 19.19 16.10
CA ARG A 556 7.87 18.84 16.45
C ARG A 556 8.80 20.01 16.12
N PRO A 557 9.84 20.27 16.93
CA PRO A 557 10.84 21.26 16.55
C PRO A 557 11.50 20.88 15.22
N VAL A 558 11.70 21.88 14.35
CA VAL A 558 12.32 21.73 13.01
C VAL A 558 13.84 21.67 13.18
#